data_ee5a968750196067ca83602db6dec152
#
_entry.id   ee5a968750196067ca83602db6dec152
#
_cell.length_a   1.000
_cell.length_b   1.000
_cell.length_c   1.000
_cell.angle_alpha   90.00
_cell.angle_beta   90.00
_cell.angle_gamma   90.00
#
_symmetry.space_group_name_H-M   'P 1'
#
loop_
_entity.id
_entity.type
_entity.pdbx_description
1 polymer ?
#
loop_
_entity_poly.entity_id
_entity_poly.type
_entity_poly.pdbx_seq_one_letter_code
_entity_poly.pdbx_strand_id
1 'polypeptide(L)'
;MKYDYKAVEAKWQKTWEDEKTFHVEIDHSKPKFYALVEFPYPSGAGLHVGHPRSYTALDVVSRKRRQNGYNVLYPMGWDAFGLPTENFAMKNHIHPAIVTKNNVDHFRQQLKALGFSFDWDREINTTDPEYYKWTQWIFLQLYKKGLAYKKEMNVNWCTGCKCVLANEEVVNGVCERCGSEVVHKVKSQWMLKITAYADKLIDGLDGLDYIERVATQQKNWIGRSHGAEVNFGTTAGDTLTVYTTRCDTLFGATYMVVSPEHAMVKEWLEKGLLKNADAVTAYQAEAARKSDFERSELNKEKTGVKLEGVMGINPVNDKQIPI
;
A
#
# COMPACT_ATOMS: atom_id res chain seq x y z
N MET A 1 -20.64 0.71 52.27
CA MET A 1 -19.42 0.02 51.76
C MET A 1 -18.96 0.77 50.51
N LYS A 2 -17.72 1.19 50.42
CA LYS A 2 -17.20 1.83 49.20
C LYS A 2 -16.99 0.74 48.17
N TYR A 3 -17.55 0.89 46.95
CA TYR A 3 -17.39 -0.06 45.85
C TYR A 3 -15.91 -0.11 45.41
N ASP A 4 -15.28 -1.27 45.58
CA ASP A 4 -13.90 -1.50 45.18
C ASP A 4 -13.86 -2.10 43.76
N TYR A 5 -13.85 -1.22 42.78
CA TYR A 5 -13.83 -1.62 41.36
C TYR A 5 -12.57 -2.41 40.98
N LYS A 6 -11.41 -2.08 41.57
CA LYS A 6 -10.14 -2.75 41.29
C LYS A 6 -10.16 -4.24 41.69
N ALA A 7 -10.70 -4.52 42.88
CA ALA A 7 -10.86 -5.90 43.35
C ALA A 7 -11.85 -6.70 42.48
N VAL A 8 -12.93 -6.04 42.05
CA VAL A 8 -13.94 -6.67 41.16
C VAL A 8 -13.34 -6.95 39.79
N GLU A 9 -12.65 -6.00 39.20
CA GLU A 9 -12.00 -6.17 37.86
C GLU A 9 -10.94 -7.26 37.92
N ALA A 10 -10.04 -7.26 38.88
CA ALA A 10 -9.01 -8.28 39.04
C ALA A 10 -9.61 -9.68 39.24
N LYS A 11 -10.68 -9.80 40.00
CA LYS A 11 -11.40 -11.07 40.19
C LYS A 11 -11.92 -11.61 38.83
N TRP A 12 -12.65 -10.77 38.11
CA TRP A 12 -13.31 -11.24 36.90
C TRP A 12 -12.33 -11.49 35.73
N GLN A 13 -11.31 -10.67 35.59
CA GLN A 13 -10.22 -10.91 34.61
C GLN A 13 -9.56 -12.26 34.87
N LYS A 14 -9.21 -12.54 36.13
CA LYS A 14 -8.65 -13.83 36.50
C LYS A 14 -9.62 -14.99 36.24
N THR A 15 -10.90 -14.83 36.61
CA THR A 15 -11.92 -15.88 36.35
C THR A 15 -12.04 -16.19 34.86
N TRP A 16 -12.13 -15.16 34.01
CA TRP A 16 -12.23 -15.36 32.57
C TRP A 16 -11.00 -16.06 31.95
N GLU A 17 -9.82 -15.79 32.51
CA GLU A 17 -8.59 -16.43 32.07
C GLU A 17 -8.50 -17.89 32.52
N ASP A 18 -8.76 -18.16 33.80
CA ASP A 18 -8.68 -19.51 34.40
C ASP A 18 -9.75 -20.46 33.78
N GLU A 19 -10.96 -19.97 33.55
CA GLU A 19 -12.08 -20.74 32.99
C GLU A 19 -12.10 -20.73 31.47
N LYS A 20 -11.20 -19.98 30.80
CA LYS A 20 -11.20 -19.78 29.34
C LYS A 20 -12.58 -19.40 28.81
N THR A 21 -13.27 -18.50 29.50
CA THR A 21 -14.69 -18.15 29.30
C THR A 21 -15.01 -17.75 27.84
N PHE A 22 -14.06 -17.18 27.12
CA PHE A 22 -14.24 -16.69 25.75
C PHE A 22 -13.65 -17.61 24.68
N HIS A 23 -13.07 -18.73 25.09
CA HIS A 23 -12.57 -19.74 24.16
C HIS A 23 -13.72 -20.41 23.39
N VAL A 24 -13.49 -20.68 22.11
CA VAL A 24 -14.47 -21.28 21.23
C VAL A 24 -13.85 -22.37 20.37
N GLU A 25 -14.53 -23.52 20.34
CA GLU A 25 -14.28 -24.60 19.40
C GLU A 25 -15.33 -24.62 18.30
N ILE A 26 -15.05 -25.33 17.20
CA ILE A 26 -15.99 -25.47 16.09
C ILE A 26 -17.22 -26.24 16.57
N ASP A 27 -18.36 -25.59 16.57
CA ASP A 27 -19.64 -26.16 16.94
C ASP A 27 -20.68 -25.88 15.84
N HIS A 28 -20.94 -26.90 15.02
CA HIS A 28 -21.90 -26.81 13.91
C HIS A 28 -23.38 -26.80 14.35
N SER A 29 -23.65 -27.05 15.63
CA SER A 29 -25.02 -26.99 16.18
C SER A 29 -25.49 -25.57 16.46
N LYS A 30 -24.55 -24.60 16.51
CA LYS A 30 -24.80 -23.18 16.78
C LYS A 30 -24.58 -22.32 15.57
N PRO A 31 -25.32 -21.21 15.43
CA PRO A 31 -25.03 -20.24 14.42
C PRO A 31 -23.64 -19.60 14.71
N LYS A 32 -22.77 -19.55 13.70
CA LYS A 32 -21.43 -18.98 13.85
C LYS A 32 -21.45 -17.45 13.74
N PHE A 33 -20.58 -16.80 14.48
CA PHE A 33 -20.28 -15.38 14.36
C PHE A 33 -18.78 -15.16 14.47
N TYR A 34 -18.17 -14.65 13.40
CA TYR A 34 -16.77 -14.27 13.37
C TYR A 34 -16.65 -12.75 13.56
N ALA A 35 -16.17 -12.33 14.71
CA ALA A 35 -15.92 -10.93 15.03
C ALA A 35 -14.53 -10.57 14.59
N LEU A 36 -14.40 -9.92 13.43
CA LEU A 36 -13.11 -9.52 12.85
C LEU A 36 -12.83 -8.06 13.18
N VAL A 37 -11.74 -7.82 13.90
CA VAL A 37 -11.18 -6.50 14.16
C VAL A 37 -9.73 -6.46 13.70
N GLU A 38 -9.28 -5.27 13.30
CA GLU A 38 -7.88 -5.04 12.96
C GLU A 38 -6.99 -5.25 14.19
N PHE A 39 -5.98 -6.11 14.05
CA PHE A 39 -5.02 -6.37 15.12
C PHE A 39 -3.87 -5.35 15.07
N PRO A 40 -3.30 -4.95 16.25
CA PRO A 40 -2.41 -3.81 16.32
C PRO A 40 -0.99 -4.14 15.89
N TYR A 41 -0.26 -3.10 15.45
CA TYR A 41 1.18 -3.09 15.38
C TYR A 41 1.78 -2.92 16.79
N PRO A 42 2.56 -3.86 17.33
CA PRO A 42 3.23 -3.71 18.61
C PRO A 42 4.53 -2.90 18.49
N SER A 43 4.49 -1.75 17.81
CA SER A 43 5.67 -0.95 17.46
C SER A 43 5.96 0.21 18.42
N GLY A 44 5.06 0.49 19.34
CA GLY A 44 5.16 1.60 20.29
C GLY A 44 5.13 1.17 21.74
N ALA A 45 5.14 2.15 22.65
CA ALA A 45 5.14 1.92 24.09
C ALA A 45 3.82 1.40 24.67
N GLY A 46 2.80 1.20 23.84
CA GLY A 46 1.48 0.70 24.23
C GLY A 46 0.37 1.13 23.29
N LEU A 47 -0.86 0.76 23.64
CA LEU A 47 -2.06 1.12 22.89
C LEU A 47 -2.29 2.64 22.94
N HIS A 48 -2.73 3.21 21.83
CA HIS A 48 -3.30 4.55 21.80
C HIS A 48 -4.83 4.49 21.89
N VAL A 49 -5.48 5.61 22.21
CA VAL A 49 -6.94 5.69 22.42
C VAL A 49 -7.80 5.25 21.22
N GLY A 50 -7.24 5.21 20.02
CA GLY A 50 -7.91 4.71 18.83
C GLY A 50 -8.17 3.21 18.86
N HIS A 51 -7.28 2.42 19.44
CA HIS A 51 -7.44 0.96 19.51
C HIS A 51 -8.69 0.54 20.30
N PRO A 52 -8.93 1.01 21.56
CA PRO A 52 -10.11 0.62 22.30
C PRO A 52 -11.43 0.96 21.63
N ARG A 53 -11.47 1.97 20.76
CA ARG A 53 -12.70 2.41 20.10
C ARG A 53 -13.35 1.29 19.26
N SER A 54 -12.59 0.70 18.34
CA SER A 54 -13.09 -0.39 17.49
C SER A 54 -13.26 -1.68 18.29
N TYR A 55 -12.32 -1.97 19.20
CA TYR A 55 -12.35 -3.18 20.00
C TYR A 55 -13.55 -3.21 20.94
N THR A 56 -13.87 -2.11 21.60
CA THR A 56 -15.06 -2.01 22.48
C THR A 56 -16.35 -2.20 21.69
N ALA A 57 -16.48 -1.57 20.53
CA ALA A 57 -17.68 -1.70 19.71
C ALA A 57 -17.95 -3.15 19.32
N LEU A 58 -16.90 -3.85 18.89
CA LEU A 58 -17.03 -5.25 18.46
C LEU A 58 -17.16 -6.21 19.67
N ASP A 59 -16.56 -5.86 20.82
CA ASP A 59 -16.72 -6.62 22.07
C ASP A 59 -18.18 -6.64 22.54
N VAL A 60 -18.86 -5.48 22.50
CA VAL A 60 -20.29 -5.36 22.84
C VAL A 60 -21.13 -6.30 21.92
N VAL A 61 -20.88 -6.27 20.62
CA VAL A 61 -21.57 -7.15 19.68
C VAL A 61 -21.25 -8.62 19.95
N SER A 62 -20.00 -8.95 20.21
CA SER A 62 -19.55 -10.32 20.50
C SER A 62 -20.22 -10.90 21.74
N ARG A 63 -20.26 -10.12 22.83
CA ARG A 63 -20.97 -10.50 24.08
C ARG A 63 -22.45 -10.70 23.86
N LYS A 64 -23.12 -9.79 23.13
CA LYS A 64 -24.54 -9.92 22.79
C LYS A 64 -24.80 -11.19 21.97
N ARG A 65 -23.94 -11.51 20.99
CA ARG A 65 -24.08 -12.71 20.18
C ARG A 65 -23.92 -13.99 21.01
N ARG A 66 -22.92 -14.03 21.93
CA ARG A 66 -22.78 -15.18 22.85
C ARG A 66 -24.01 -15.37 23.72
N GLN A 67 -24.59 -14.30 24.30
CA GLN A 67 -25.83 -14.37 25.07
C GLN A 67 -27.01 -14.87 24.23
N ASN A 68 -27.01 -14.64 22.93
CA ASN A 68 -28.03 -15.13 22.00
C ASN A 68 -27.74 -16.54 21.46
N GLY A 69 -26.77 -17.27 22.03
CA GLY A 69 -26.48 -18.66 21.69
C GLY A 69 -25.60 -18.86 20.45
N TYR A 70 -24.97 -17.79 19.92
CA TYR A 70 -24.03 -17.93 18.81
C TYR A 70 -22.69 -18.52 19.28
N ASN A 71 -22.06 -19.27 18.37
CA ASN A 71 -20.65 -19.66 18.50
C ASN A 71 -19.79 -18.50 17.98
N VAL A 72 -19.16 -17.75 18.89
CA VAL A 72 -18.49 -16.47 18.57
C VAL A 72 -16.99 -16.62 18.65
N LEU A 73 -16.31 -16.52 17.49
CA LEU A 73 -14.87 -16.36 17.42
C LEU A 73 -14.52 -14.86 17.40
N TYR A 74 -13.83 -14.40 18.44
CA TYR A 74 -13.27 -13.04 18.56
C TYR A 74 -11.79 -13.14 18.87
N PRO A 75 -10.92 -13.31 17.84
CA PRO A 75 -9.49 -13.50 18.04
C PRO A 75 -8.76 -12.18 18.18
N MET A 76 -7.53 -12.26 18.67
CA MET A 76 -6.56 -11.16 18.71
C MET A 76 -5.20 -11.65 18.20
N GLY A 77 -4.35 -10.72 17.80
CA GLY A 77 -3.01 -11.03 17.33
C GLY A 77 -2.15 -9.78 17.20
N TRP A 78 -0.97 -9.96 16.62
CA TRP A 78 0.06 -8.92 16.51
C TRP A 78 0.59 -8.89 15.08
N ASP A 79 0.44 -7.74 14.44
CA ASP A 79 1.13 -7.45 13.17
C ASP A 79 2.55 -6.97 13.50
N ALA A 80 3.44 -7.94 13.71
CA ALA A 80 4.67 -7.71 14.44
C ALA A 80 5.91 -7.46 13.56
N PHE A 81 5.82 -7.66 12.25
CA PHE A 81 6.87 -7.21 11.33
C PHE A 81 6.76 -5.71 11.09
N GLY A 82 7.89 -5.00 11.03
CA GLY A 82 7.85 -3.58 10.66
C GLY A 82 9.13 -2.81 10.94
N LEU A 83 9.43 -1.84 10.07
CA LEU A 83 10.58 -0.95 10.17
C LEU A 83 10.66 -0.14 11.48
N PRO A 84 9.55 0.34 12.08
CA PRO A 84 9.65 1.09 13.35
C PRO A 84 10.32 0.28 14.47
N THR A 85 9.97 -1.00 14.61
CA THR A 85 10.59 -1.89 15.60
C THR A 85 12.06 -2.18 15.24
N GLU A 86 12.38 -2.40 13.98
CA GLU A 86 13.75 -2.64 13.52
C GLU A 86 14.64 -1.41 13.73
N ASN A 87 14.15 -0.22 13.39
CA ASN A 87 14.88 1.04 13.60
C ASN A 87 15.12 1.32 15.09
N PHE A 88 14.12 1.06 15.93
CA PHE A 88 14.28 1.17 17.39
C PHE A 88 15.33 0.18 17.91
N ALA A 89 15.28 -1.06 17.44
CA ALA A 89 16.22 -2.13 17.81
C ALA A 89 17.66 -1.77 17.40
N MET A 90 17.87 -1.28 16.18
CA MET A 90 19.18 -0.83 15.70
C MET A 90 19.71 0.35 16.54
N LYS A 91 18.86 1.35 16.81
CA LYS A 91 19.25 2.54 17.58
C LYS A 91 19.67 2.20 19.01
N ASN A 92 19.04 1.20 19.62
CA ASN A 92 19.26 0.80 21.00
C ASN A 92 20.16 -0.43 21.15
N HIS A 93 20.68 -0.96 20.04
CA HIS A 93 21.52 -2.17 20.03
C HIS A 93 20.85 -3.38 20.69
N ILE A 94 19.55 -3.56 20.48
CA ILE A 94 18.74 -4.65 21.01
C ILE A 94 18.24 -5.49 19.82
N HIS A 95 18.19 -6.82 20.00
CA HIS A 95 17.65 -7.68 18.93
C HIS A 95 16.13 -7.40 18.71
N PRO A 96 15.66 -7.26 17.46
CA PRO A 96 14.25 -6.93 17.17
C PRO A 96 13.23 -7.88 17.82
N ALA A 97 13.54 -9.18 17.89
CA ALA A 97 12.66 -10.16 18.51
C ALA A 97 12.41 -9.87 20.01
N ILE A 98 13.42 -9.33 20.73
CA ILE A 98 13.26 -8.95 22.15
C ILE A 98 12.34 -7.75 22.27
N VAL A 99 12.54 -6.74 21.40
CA VAL A 99 11.67 -5.54 21.37
C VAL A 99 10.24 -5.94 21.08
N THR A 100 10.02 -6.73 20.04
CA THR A 100 8.71 -7.24 19.64
C THR A 100 8.03 -7.99 20.78
N LYS A 101 8.75 -8.92 21.42
CA LYS A 101 8.21 -9.69 22.55
C LYS A 101 7.76 -8.79 23.69
N ASN A 102 8.61 -7.85 24.11
CA ASN A 102 8.29 -6.94 25.22
C ASN A 102 7.07 -6.06 24.90
N ASN A 103 6.98 -5.55 23.69
CA ASN A 103 5.84 -4.75 23.23
C ASN A 103 4.56 -5.59 23.20
N VAL A 104 4.59 -6.80 22.62
CA VAL A 104 3.46 -7.72 22.60
C VAL A 104 2.97 -8.03 24.00
N ASP A 105 3.88 -8.35 24.93
CA ASP A 105 3.52 -8.64 26.32
C ASP A 105 2.83 -7.43 26.99
N HIS A 106 3.31 -6.22 26.73
CA HIS A 106 2.72 -4.99 27.25
C HIS A 106 1.33 -4.72 26.65
N PHE A 107 1.19 -4.79 25.34
CA PHE A 107 -0.10 -4.62 24.65
C PHE A 107 -1.13 -5.64 25.15
N ARG A 108 -0.73 -6.90 25.29
CA ARG A 108 -1.59 -7.96 25.81
C ARG A 108 -2.10 -7.65 27.22
N GLN A 109 -1.21 -7.17 28.11
CA GLN A 109 -1.61 -6.75 29.44
C GLN A 109 -2.63 -5.61 29.41
N GLN A 110 -2.43 -4.61 28.55
CA GLN A 110 -3.36 -3.50 28.41
C GLN A 110 -4.74 -3.96 27.89
N LEU A 111 -4.76 -4.85 26.87
CA LEU A 111 -6.02 -5.39 26.32
C LEU A 111 -6.77 -6.25 27.34
N LYS A 112 -6.05 -7.06 28.13
CA LYS A 112 -6.64 -7.84 29.22
C LYS A 112 -7.20 -6.93 30.33
N ALA A 113 -6.49 -5.85 30.68
CA ALA A 113 -6.96 -4.88 31.66
C ALA A 113 -8.24 -4.14 31.22
N LEU A 114 -8.44 -3.95 29.91
CA LEU A 114 -9.70 -3.41 29.36
C LEU A 114 -10.85 -4.41 29.39
N GLY A 115 -10.59 -5.67 29.70
CA GLY A 115 -11.60 -6.70 29.89
C GLY A 115 -12.30 -7.16 28.61
N PHE A 116 -11.67 -7.04 27.46
CA PHE A 116 -12.24 -7.53 26.20
C PHE A 116 -12.37 -9.05 26.15
N SER A 117 -13.42 -9.52 25.49
CA SER A 117 -13.77 -10.94 25.38
C SER A 117 -13.05 -11.62 24.22
N PHE A 118 -11.75 -11.36 24.05
CA PHE A 118 -10.95 -12.05 23.05
C PHE A 118 -10.72 -13.52 23.42
N ASP A 119 -10.66 -14.37 22.41
CA ASP A 119 -10.20 -15.76 22.54
C ASP A 119 -8.66 -15.79 22.49
N TRP A 120 -8.03 -15.74 23.65
CA TRP A 120 -6.58 -15.71 23.79
C TRP A 120 -5.89 -17.04 23.40
N ASP A 121 -6.61 -18.16 23.38
CA ASP A 121 -6.07 -19.42 22.87
C ASP A 121 -5.90 -19.40 21.34
N ARG A 122 -6.53 -18.44 20.67
CA ARG A 122 -6.42 -18.18 19.23
C ARG A 122 -5.54 -16.97 18.92
N GLU A 123 -4.69 -16.57 19.86
CA GLU A 123 -3.73 -15.48 19.65
C GLU A 123 -2.73 -15.86 18.56
N ILE A 124 -2.46 -14.92 17.64
CA ILE A 124 -1.47 -15.08 16.57
C ILE A 124 -0.40 -14.00 16.63
N ASN A 125 0.79 -14.33 16.13
CA ASN A 125 1.88 -13.39 15.92
C ASN A 125 2.45 -13.58 14.51
N THR A 126 2.45 -12.55 13.70
CA THR A 126 2.90 -12.65 12.30
C THR A 126 4.39 -12.97 12.18
N THR A 127 5.20 -12.75 13.22
CA THR A 127 6.62 -13.12 13.26
C THR A 127 6.86 -14.55 13.74
N ASP A 128 5.82 -15.28 14.11
CA ASP A 128 5.95 -16.70 14.43
C ASP A 128 6.17 -17.51 13.14
N PRO A 129 7.22 -18.37 13.08
CA PRO A 129 7.46 -19.26 11.95
C PRO A 129 6.25 -20.13 11.59
N GLU A 130 5.48 -20.59 12.58
CA GLU A 130 4.28 -21.38 12.38
C GLU A 130 3.15 -20.57 11.71
N TYR A 131 3.17 -19.25 11.84
CA TYR A 131 2.26 -18.35 11.14
C TYR A 131 2.78 -17.98 9.74
N TYR A 132 4.00 -17.43 9.62
CA TYR A 132 4.46 -16.89 8.33
C TYR A 132 4.83 -17.99 7.32
N LYS A 133 4.96 -19.25 7.70
CA LYS A 133 5.08 -20.36 6.74
C LYS A 133 3.94 -20.37 5.73
N TRP A 134 2.73 -19.93 6.13
CA TRP A 134 1.58 -19.83 5.23
C TRP A 134 1.71 -18.67 4.24
N THR A 135 2.27 -17.54 4.66
CA THR A 135 2.63 -16.44 3.75
C THR A 135 3.65 -16.90 2.70
N GLN A 136 4.66 -17.65 3.13
CA GLN A 136 5.65 -18.25 2.23
C GLN A 136 5.00 -19.27 1.27
N TRP A 137 4.08 -20.09 1.77
CA TRP A 137 3.34 -21.04 0.96
C TRP A 137 2.49 -20.32 -0.12
N ILE A 138 1.78 -19.27 0.25
CA ILE A 138 1.00 -18.43 -0.69
C ILE A 138 1.92 -17.86 -1.77
N PHE A 139 3.07 -17.30 -1.38
CA PHE A 139 4.05 -16.80 -2.34
C PHE A 139 4.48 -17.88 -3.33
N LEU A 140 4.78 -19.08 -2.85
CA LEU A 140 5.14 -20.21 -3.71
C LEU A 140 4.01 -20.62 -4.66
N GLN A 141 2.74 -20.53 -4.24
CA GLN A 141 1.61 -20.77 -5.14
C GLN A 141 1.53 -19.70 -6.24
N LEU A 142 1.73 -18.42 -5.89
CA LEU A 142 1.79 -17.33 -6.85
C LEU A 142 2.94 -17.52 -7.84
N TYR A 143 4.12 -17.91 -7.35
CA TYR A 143 5.27 -18.21 -8.20
C TYR A 143 5.01 -19.36 -9.17
N LYS A 144 4.47 -20.49 -8.68
CA LYS A 144 4.09 -21.66 -9.52
C LYS A 144 3.07 -21.30 -10.61
N LYS A 145 2.22 -20.31 -10.37
CA LYS A 145 1.22 -19.81 -11.33
C LYS A 145 1.77 -18.72 -12.25
N GLY A 146 3.06 -18.38 -12.19
CA GLY A 146 3.66 -17.30 -12.98
C GLY A 146 3.18 -15.89 -12.59
N LEU A 147 2.60 -15.75 -11.40
CA LEU A 147 2.10 -14.47 -10.86
C LEU A 147 3.14 -13.74 -10.01
N ALA A 148 4.16 -14.43 -9.52
CA ALA A 148 5.33 -13.83 -8.87
C ALA A 148 6.54 -13.95 -9.79
N TYR A 149 7.28 -12.84 -9.98
CA TYR A 149 8.43 -12.77 -10.87
C TYR A 149 9.45 -11.75 -10.36
N LYS A 150 10.70 -11.89 -10.79
CA LYS A 150 11.75 -10.89 -10.50
C LYS A 150 11.88 -9.90 -11.65
N LYS A 151 12.08 -8.63 -11.29
CA LYS A 151 12.36 -7.56 -12.24
C LYS A 151 13.32 -6.54 -11.63
N GLU A 152 14.26 -6.07 -12.44
CA GLU A 152 15.04 -4.88 -12.09
C GLU A 152 14.19 -3.62 -12.30
N MET A 153 14.18 -2.77 -11.29
CA MET A 153 13.43 -1.53 -11.32
C MET A 153 14.08 -0.45 -10.45
N ASN A 154 13.82 0.80 -10.78
CA ASN A 154 14.18 1.90 -9.92
C ASN A 154 13.31 1.87 -8.65
N VAL A 155 13.95 1.98 -7.51
CA VAL A 155 13.31 2.07 -6.20
C VAL A 155 13.78 3.31 -5.48
N ASN A 156 12.94 3.87 -4.62
CA ASN A 156 13.32 4.93 -3.71
C ASN A 156 14.17 4.31 -2.58
N TRP A 157 15.43 4.72 -2.48
CA TRP A 157 16.35 4.20 -1.48
C TRP A 157 16.66 5.27 -0.44
N CYS A 158 16.31 5.03 0.82
CA CYS A 158 16.71 5.89 1.92
C CYS A 158 18.17 5.62 2.30
N THR A 159 18.99 6.67 2.28
CA THR A 159 20.43 6.58 2.62
C THR A 159 20.67 6.39 4.11
N GLY A 160 19.75 6.86 4.97
CA GLY A 160 19.79 6.73 6.42
C GLY A 160 19.24 5.40 6.92
N CYS A 161 18.00 5.07 6.60
CA CYS A 161 17.36 3.81 7.00
C CYS A 161 17.91 2.58 6.24
N LYS A 162 18.64 2.79 5.12
CA LYS A 162 19.20 1.75 4.24
C LYS A 162 18.15 0.74 3.76
N CYS A 163 16.96 1.23 3.44
CA CYS A 163 15.84 0.44 2.98
C CYS A 163 15.15 1.07 1.76
N VAL A 164 14.36 0.26 1.07
CA VAL A 164 13.45 0.71 0.00
C VAL A 164 12.23 1.36 0.63
N LEU A 165 11.79 2.48 0.06
CA LEU A 165 10.62 3.22 0.48
C LEU A 165 9.52 3.15 -0.58
N ALA A 166 8.27 3.12 -0.14
CA ALA A 166 7.13 3.40 -0.99
C ALA A 166 7.11 4.88 -1.41
N ASN A 167 6.37 5.22 -2.46
CA ASN A 167 6.31 6.60 -2.94
C ASN A 167 5.74 7.56 -1.88
N GLU A 168 4.79 7.10 -1.10
CA GLU A 168 4.13 7.85 -0.02
C GLU A 168 5.07 8.15 1.16
N GLU A 169 6.16 7.40 1.29
CA GLU A 169 7.16 7.56 2.36
C GLU A 169 8.27 8.57 1.99
N VAL A 170 8.20 9.14 0.78
CA VAL A 170 9.15 10.15 0.28
C VAL A 170 8.45 11.50 0.23
N VAL A 171 8.89 12.43 1.07
CA VAL A 171 8.31 13.78 1.16
C VAL A 171 9.40 14.79 0.84
N ASN A 172 9.22 15.58 -0.23
CA ASN A 172 10.21 16.59 -0.68
C ASN A 172 11.63 16.02 -0.90
N GLY A 173 11.72 14.77 -1.42
CA GLY A 173 13.00 14.11 -1.70
C GLY A 173 13.71 13.53 -0.47
N VAL A 174 13.07 13.56 0.71
CA VAL A 174 13.61 12.97 1.95
C VAL A 174 12.70 11.89 2.51
N CYS A 175 13.29 11.01 3.29
CA CYS A 175 12.56 9.96 4.00
C CYS A 175 11.69 10.57 5.09
N GLU A 176 10.38 10.34 5.05
CA GLU A 176 9.42 10.81 6.06
C GLU A 176 9.81 10.40 7.49
N ARG A 177 10.45 9.23 7.65
CA ARG A 177 10.77 8.67 8.98
C ARG A 177 12.04 9.22 9.59
N CYS A 178 13.11 9.40 8.80
CA CYS A 178 14.43 9.76 9.32
C CYS A 178 14.98 11.09 8.79
N GLY A 179 14.30 11.72 7.82
CA GLY A 179 14.73 12.99 7.20
C GLY A 179 15.95 12.88 6.28
N SER A 180 16.50 11.67 6.06
CA SER A 180 17.66 11.48 5.19
C SER A 180 17.27 11.56 3.72
N GLU A 181 18.22 11.94 2.88
CA GLU A 181 18.06 12.01 1.42
C GLU A 181 17.63 10.64 0.86
N VAL A 182 16.70 10.69 -0.09
CA VAL A 182 16.25 9.52 -0.85
C VAL A 182 16.82 9.61 -2.26
N VAL A 183 17.44 8.52 -2.69
CA VAL A 183 18.04 8.40 -4.03
C VAL A 183 17.36 7.27 -4.81
N HIS A 184 17.30 7.41 -6.13
CA HIS A 184 16.87 6.31 -6.99
C HIS A 184 17.98 5.27 -7.15
N LYS A 185 17.64 4.01 -6.94
CA LYS A 185 18.56 2.88 -7.07
C LYS A 185 17.91 1.75 -7.83
N VAL A 186 18.61 1.21 -8.83
CA VAL A 186 18.16 -0.01 -9.51
C VAL A 186 18.37 -1.21 -8.59
N LYS A 187 17.30 -1.94 -8.34
CA LYS A 187 17.33 -3.19 -7.57
C LYS A 187 16.46 -4.25 -8.22
N SER A 188 16.91 -5.50 -8.10
CA SER A 188 16.08 -6.66 -8.43
C SER A 188 15.04 -6.86 -7.34
N GLN A 189 13.76 -6.77 -7.71
CA GLN A 189 12.62 -6.88 -6.80
C GLN A 189 11.71 -8.03 -7.20
N TRP A 190 11.11 -8.68 -6.20
CA TRP A 190 9.97 -9.55 -6.43
C TRP A 190 8.73 -8.70 -6.71
N MET A 191 8.05 -9.07 -7.79
CA MET A 191 6.82 -8.42 -8.24
C MET A 191 5.68 -9.42 -8.26
N LEU A 192 4.48 -8.96 -7.93
CA LEU A 192 3.24 -9.71 -8.12
C LEU A 192 2.48 -9.12 -9.30
N LYS A 193 2.02 -9.99 -10.21
CA LYS A 193 1.28 -9.61 -11.42
C LYS A 193 -0.18 -9.28 -11.09
N ILE A 194 -0.39 -8.27 -10.24
CA ILE A 194 -1.73 -7.90 -9.73
C ILE A 194 -2.67 -7.45 -10.84
N THR A 195 -2.16 -6.82 -11.90
CA THR A 195 -2.94 -6.36 -13.04
C THR A 195 -3.61 -7.50 -13.82
N ALA A 196 -3.13 -8.74 -13.70
CA ALA A 196 -3.79 -9.90 -14.30
C ALA A 196 -5.20 -10.19 -13.72
N TYR A 197 -5.52 -9.58 -12.59
CA TYR A 197 -6.82 -9.72 -11.92
C TYR A 197 -7.65 -8.43 -11.93
N ALA A 198 -7.19 -7.37 -12.56
CA ALA A 198 -7.85 -6.07 -12.56
C ALA A 198 -9.33 -6.16 -12.97
N ASP A 199 -9.62 -6.78 -14.11
CA ASP A 199 -10.99 -6.96 -14.60
C ASP A 199 -11.83 -7.84 -13.67
N LYS A 200 -11.26 -8.96 -13.21
CA LYS A 200 -11.95 -9.87 -12.29
C LYS A 200 -12.29 -9.21 -10.96
N LEU A 201 -11.45 -8.29 -10.49
CA LEU A 201 -11.71 -7.54 -9.25
C LEU A 201 -12.86 -6.55 -9.43
N ILE A 202 -12.96 -5.89 -10.58
CA ILE A 202 -14.09 -5.01 -10.89
C ILE A 202 -15.39 -5.82 -11.02
N ASP A 203 -15.36 -6.87 -11.83
CA ASP A 203 -16.54 -7.69 -12.12
C ASP A 203 -17.01 -8.45 -10.87
N GLY A 204 -16.07 -8.85 -10.00
CA GLY A 204 -16.37 -9.54 -8.75
C GLY A 204 -16.98 -8.66 -7.65
N LEU A 205 -17.08 -7.34 -7.83
CA LEU A 205 -17.82 -6.47 -6.92
C LEU A 205 -19.34 -6.59 -7.09
N ASP A 206 -19.77 -7.06 -8.25
CA ASP A 206 -21.19 -7.24 -8.50
C ASP A 206 -21.70 -8.45 -7.65
N GLY A 207 -22.76 -8.23 -6.89
CA GLY A 207 -23.33 -9.21 -5.99
C GLY A 207 -22.70 -9.28 -4.59
N LEU A 208 -21.73 -8.42 -4.27
CA LEU A 208 -21.23 -8.25 -2.91
C LEU A 208 -22.07 -7.23 -2.14
N ASP A 209 -22.37 -7.54 -0.87
CA ASP A 209 -23.09 -6.64 0.04
C ASP A 209 -22.12 -5.56 0.60
N TYR A 210 -21.52 -4.79 -0.30
CA TYR A 210 -20.67 -3.66 0.04
C TYR A 210 -21.47 -2.37 0.03
N ILE A 211 -21.14 -1.46 0.93
CA ILE A 211 -21.62 -0.09 0.81
C ILE A 211 -21.11 0.51 -0.50
N GLU A 212 -21.98 1.25 -1.20
CA GLU A 212 -21.71 1.81 -2.54
C GLU A 212 -20.37 2.57 -2.63
N ARG A 213 -20.05 3.35 -1.58
CA ARG A 213 -18.79 4.09 -1.51
C ARG A 213 -17.55 3.19 -1.65
N VAL A 214 -17.56 2.01 -1.01
CA VAL A 214 -16.42 1.07 -1.06
C VAL A 214 -16.27 0.48 -2.46
N ALA A 215 -17.38 0.03 -3.06
CA ALA A 215 -17.36 -0.51 -4.42
C ALA A 215 -16.90 0.54 -5.43
N THR A 216 -17.41 1.77 -5.33
CA THR A 216 -17.02 2.90 -6.20
C THR A 216 -15.53 3.23 -6.07
N GLN A 217 -14.99 3.28 -4.85
CA GLN A 217 -13.56 3.55 -4.63
C GLN A 217 -12.68 2.47 -5.24
N GLN A 218 -13.05 1.19 -5.13
CA GLN A 218 -12.30 0.09 -5.73
C GLN A 218 -12.35 0.13 -7.27
N LYS A 219 -13.51 0.38 -7.86
CA LYS A 219 -13.66 0.54 -9.32
C LYS A 219 -12.81 1.72 -9.83
N ASN A 220 -12.85 2.85 -9.16
CA ASN A 220 -12.08 4.03 -9.54
C ASN A 220 -10.57 3.82 -9.39
N TRP A 221 -10.14 3.11 -8.35
CA TRP A 221 -8.72 2.78 -8.14
C TRP A 221 -8.16 1.91 -9.26
N ILE A 222 -8.88 0.88 -9.68
CA ILE A 222 -8.48 -0.01 -10.77
C ILE A 222 -8.55 0.75 -12.11
N GLY A 223 -9.59 1.54 -12.33
CA GLY A 223 -9.69 2.47 -13.44
C GLY A 223 -9.83 1.79 -14.81
N ARG A 224 -10.75 0.82 -14.97
CA ARG A 224 -11.04 0.25 -16.30
C ARG A 224 -11.43 1.37 -17.25
N SER A 225 -10.69 1.50 -18.36
CA SER A 225 -10.96 2.48 -19.41
C SER A 225 -10.87 1.84 -20.79
N HIS A 226 -11.59 2.41 -21.75
CA HIS A 226 -11.56 2.02 -23.15
C HIS A 226 -11.08 3.19 -23.98
N GLY A 227 -10.20 2.95 -24.92
CA GLY A 227 -9.63 3.96 -25.78
C GLY A 227 -8.94 3.38 -26.99
N ALA A 228 -8.22 4.21 -27.69
CA ALA A 228 -7.47 3.84 -28.89
C ALA A 228 -6.00 4.23 -28.77
N GLU A 229 -5.14 3.42 -29.33
CA GLU A 229 -3.75 3.80 -29.61
C GLU A 229 -3.72 4.56 -30.93
N VAL A 230 -3.07 5.71 -30.91
CA VAL A 230 -2.97 6.62 -32.05
C VAL A 230 -1.50 6.91 -32.34
N ASN A 231 -1.09 6.73 -33.58
CA ASN A 231 0.27 6.95 -34.04
C ASN A 231 0.40 8.38 -34.60
N PHE A 232 1.22 9.20 -33.93
CA PHE A 232 1.63 10.51 -34.45
C PHE A 232 2.98 10.37 -35.13
N GLY A 233 3.07 10.75 -36.39
CA GLY A 233 4.35 10.92 -37.05
C GLY A 233 5.12 12.11 -36.45
N THR A 234 6.41 12.18 -36.67
CA THR A 234 7.22 13.34 -36.32
C THR A 234 7.95 13.91 -37.55
N THR A 235 8.35 15.18 -37.46
CA THR A 235 9.17 15.78 -38.51
C THR A 235 10.59 15.18 -38.61
N ALA A 236 10.98 14.38 -37.61
CA ALA A 236 12.23 13.61 -37.63
C ALA A 236 12.09 12.23 -38.33
N GLY A 237 10.87 11.86 -38.75
CA GLY A 237 10.58 10.57 -39.38
C GLY A 237 10.23 9.43 -38.43
N ASP A 238 10.16 9.70 -37.15
CA ASP A 238 9.79 8.73 -36.12
C ASP A 238 8.28 8.72 -35.86
N THR A 239 7.81 7.74 -35.09
CA THR A 239 6.40 7.60 -34.68
C THR A 239 6.25 7.60 -33.18
N LEU A 240 5.41 8.49 -32.62
CA LEU A 240 4.99 8.50 -31.23
C LEU A 240 3.60 7.86 -31.11
N THR A 241 3.51 6.75 -30.41
CA THR A 241 2.24 6.10 -30.10
C THR A 241 1.69 6.64 -28.78
N VAL A 242 0.46 7.18 -28.82
CA VAL A 242 -0.26 7.66 -27.64
C VAL A 242 -1.55 6.90 -27.43
N TYR A 243 -1.90 6.64 -26.19
CA TYR A 243 -3.22 6.09 -25.86
C TYR A 243 -4.16 7.23 -25.47
N THR A 244 -5.37 7.22 -25.99
CA THR A 244 -6.40 8.19 -25.64
C THR A 244 -7.77 7.56 -25.48
N THR A 245 -8.54 7.99 -24.48
CA THR A 245 -9.95 7.65 -24.31
C THR A 245 -10.86 8.58 -25.12
N ARG A 246 -10.32 9.62 -25.73
CA ARG A 246 -11.03 10.67 -26.46
C ARG A 246 -10.44 10.92 -27.83
N CYS A 247 -10.41 9.86 -28.65
CA CYS A 247 -9.92 9.96 -30.04
C CYS A 247 -10.77 10.94 -30.90
N ASP A 248 -12.01 11.18 -30.53
CA ASP A 248 -12.90 12.17 -31.12
C ASP A 248 -12.39 13.64 -31.00
N THR A 249 -11.52 13.93 -30.02
CA THR A 249 -10.95 15.27 -29.79
C THR A 249 -9.63 15.51 -30.51
N LEU A 250 -9.08 14.56 -31.25
CA LEU A 250 -7.79 14.67 -31.92
C LEU A 250 -7.67 15.85 -32.89
N PHE A 251 -8.78 16.25 -33.54
CA PHE A 251 -8.82 17.43 -34.41
C PHE A 251 -8.42 18.73 -33.68
N GLY A 252 -8.65 18.79 -32.38
CA GLY A 252 -8.31 19.92 -31.50
C GLY A 252 -6.96 19.83 -30.82
N ALA A 253 -6.15 18.79 -31.09
CA ALA A 253 -4.84 18.67 -30.50
C ALA A 253 -3.91 19.78 -30.96
N THR A 254 -3.37 20.56 -30.03
CA THR A 254 -2.52 21.74 -30.30
C THR A 254 -1.07 21.53 -29.90
N TYR A 255 -0.77 20.51 -29.10
CA TYR A 255 0.60 20.12 -28.70
C TYR A 255 0.61 18.65 -28.25
N MET A 256 1.81 18.07 -28.16
CA MET A 256 2.09 16.78 -27.57
C MET A 256 2.97 16.94 -26.35
N VAL A 257 2.93 15.95 -25.46
CA VAL A 257 3.82 15.88 -24.30
C VAL A 257 4.42 14.48 -24.23
N VAL A 258 5.72 14.43 -23.99
CA VAL A 258 6.47 13.21 -23.68
C VAL A 258 7.16 13.34 -22.34
N SER A 259 7.43 12.23 -21.67
CA SER A 259 8.22 12.29 -20.45
C SER A 259 9.66 12.70 -20.73
N PRO A 260 10.35 13.39 -19.82
CA PRO A 260 11.76 13.76 -20.00
C PRO A 260 12.67 12.56 -20.29
N GLU A 261 12.35 11.38 -19.77
CA GLU A 261 13.10 10.12 -19.95
C GLU A 261 12.70 9.33 -21.18
N HIS A 262 11.79 9.84 -22.02
CA HIS A 262 11.34 9.12 -23.22
C HIS A 262 12.51 8.79 -24.15
N ALA A 263 12.58 7.54 -24.62
CA ALA A 263 13.69 7.06 -25.44
C ALA A 263 13.96 7.93 -26.67
N MET A 264 12.90 8.43 -27.32
CA MET A 264 13.05 9.30 -28.49
C MET A 264 13.66 10.65 -28.15
N VAL A 265 13.42 11.23 -26.99
CA VAL A 265 14.06 12.49 -26.57
C VAL A 265 15.58 12.29 -26.48
N LYS A 266 16.02 11.16 -25.94
CA LYS A 266 17.43 10.79 -25.89
C LYS A 266 18.01 10.64 -27.29
N GLU A 267 17.32 9.93 -28.19
CA GLU A 267 17.77 9.76 -29.57
C GLU A 267 17.87 11.11 -30.32
N TRP A 268 16.91 12.00 -30.16
CA TRP A 268 16.93 13.31 -30.78
C TRP A 268 18.05 14.20 -30.27
N LEU A 269 18.39 14.09 -28.99
CA LEU A 269 19.57 14.74 -28.39
C LEU A 269 20.87 14.18 -29.00
N GLU A 270 21.02 12.86 -29.05
CA GLU A 270 22.21 12.18 -29.61
C GLU A 270 22.39 12.47 -31.10
N LYS A 271 21.30 12.59 -31.85
CA LYS A 271 21.32 12.94 -33.29
C LYS A 271 21.46 14.44 -33.54
N GLY A 272 21.50 15.28 -32.52
CA GLY A 272 21.62 16.74 -32.65
C GLY A 272 20.41 17.42 -33.30
N LEU A 273 19.20 16.81 -33.19
CA LEU A 273 17.99 17.33 -33.81
C LEU A 273 17.31 18.42 -32.98
N LEU A 274 17.67 18.56 -31.72
CA LEU A 274 17.10 19.56 -30.80
C LEU A 274 17.98 20.81 -30.73
N LYS A 275 17.42 21.97 -31.13
CA LYS A 275 18.13 23.24 -31.14
C LYS A 275 18.38 23.78 -29.73
N ASN A 276 17.59 23.38 -28.75
CA ASN A 276 17.67 23.78 -27.34
C ASN A 276 18.11 22.63 -26.43
N ALA A 277 19.06 21.80 -26.88
CA ALA A 277 19.55 20.60 -26.19
C ALA A 277 19.92 20.85 -24.71
N ASP A 278 20.59 22.00 -24.43
CA ASP A 278 21.01 22.38 -23.07
C ASP A 278 19.82 22.57 -22.13
N ALA A 279 18.73 23.22 -22.58
CA ALA A 279 17.54 23.43 -21.81
C ALA A 279 16.80 22.10 -21.53
N VAL A 280 16.77 21.21 -22.53
CA VAL A 280 16.15 19.87 -22.38
C VAL A 280 16.95 19.04 -21.38
N THR A 281 18.25 19.02 -21.46
CA THR A 281 19.14 18.28 -20.54
C THR A 281 19.04 18.82 -19.10
N ALA A 282 19.01 20.15 -18.94
CA ALA A 282 18.80 20.76 -17.63
C ALA A 282 17.45 20.35 -17.01
N TYR A 283 16.38 20.34 -17.82
CA TYR A 283 15.06 19.91 -17.35
C TYR A 283 15.02 18.42 -17.01
N GLN A 284 15.69 17.56 -17.78
CA GLN A 284 15.83 16.14 -17.44
C GLN A 284 16.49 15.94 -16.08
N ALA A 285 17.57 16.70 -15.79
CA ALA A 285 18.26 16.65 -14.51
C ALA A 285 17.38 17.15 -13.34
N GLU A 286 16.54 18.17 -13.56
CA GLU A 286 15.57 18.64 -12.58
C GLU A 286 14.48 17.60 -12.33
N ALA A 287 13.88 17.05 -13.41
CA ALA A 287 12.82 16.07 -13.33
C ALA A 287 13.26 14.77 -12.64
N ALA A 288 14.51 14.35 -12.84
CA ALA A 288 15.09 13.16 -12.20
C ALA A 288 15.19 13.27 -10.66
N ARG A 289 15.12 14.50 -10.10
CA ARG A 289 15.11 14.72 -8.65
C ARG A 289 13.73 14.64 -8.01
N LYS A 290 12.68 14.68 -8.83
CA LYS A 290 11.28 14.63 -8.38
C LYS A 290 10.81 13.18 -8.31
N SER A 291 10.07 12.83 -7.25
CA SER A 291 9.40 11.54 -7.14
C SER A 291 8.26 11.41 -8.17
N ASP A 292 7.88 10.19 -8.51
CA ASP A 292 6.74 9.93 -9.41
C ASP A 292 5.44 10.52 -8.84
N PHE A 293 5.28 10.52 -7.52
CA PHE A 293 4.15 11.15 -6.85
C PHE A 293 4.13 12.67 -7.09
N GLU A 294 5.25 13.36 -6.87
CA GLU A 294 5.35 14.81 -7.12
C GLU A 294 5.13 15.18 -8.59
N ARG A 295 5.49 14.30 -9.51
CA ARG A 295 5.30 14.49 -10.96
C ARG A 295 3.87 14.24 -11.41
N SER A 296 3.13 13.35 -10.73
CA SER A 296 1.75 12.98 -11.07
C SER A 296 0.68 13.82 -10.37
N GLU A 297 1.03 14.62 -9.36
CA GLU A 297 0.08 15.39 -8.57
C GLU A 297 -0.66 16.44 -9.43
N LEU A 298 -1.99 16.31 -9.50
CA LEU A 298 -2.84 17.11 -10.39
C LEU A 298 -2.90 18.60 -10.02
N ASN A 299 -2.64 18.95 -8.76
CA ASN A 299 -2.82 20.30 -8.21
C ASN A 299 -1.54 21.15 -8.23
N LYS A 300 -0.41 20.63 -8.70
CA LYS A 300 0.84 21.40 -8.83
C LYS A 300 0.93 22.09 -10.18
N GLU A 301 1.66 23.19 -10.20
CA GLU A 301 2.02 23.89 -11.42
C GLU A 301 2.76 22.95 -12.37
N LYS A 302 2.25 22.80 -13.59
CA LYS A 302 2.85 21.93 -14.60
C LYS A 302 4.05 22.65 -15.22
N THR A 303 5.20 22.00 -15.18
CA THR A 303 6.44 22.48 -15.81
C THR A 303 6.77 21.65 -17.03
N GLY A 304 7.50 22.21 -17.97
CA GLY A 304 7.93 21.53 -19.19
C GLY A 304 8.86 22.39 -20.03
N VAL A 305 9.55 21.77 -20.97
CA VAL A 305 10.42 22.42 -21.96
C VAL A 305 9.96 21.99 -23.34
N LYS A 306 9.68 22.97 -24.21
CA LYS A 306 9.37 22.71 -25.62
C LYS A 306 10.58 22.14 -26.33
N LEU A 307 10.40 21.09 -27.14
CA LEU A 307 11.44 20.54 -27.98
C LEU A 307 11.55 21.38 -29.27
N GLU A 308 12.65 22.10 -29.44
CA GLU A 308 12.85 22.92 -30.65
C GLU A 308 13.61 22.12 -31.71
N GLY A 309 12.98 21.94 -32.87
CA GLY A 309 13.57 21.23 -34.01
C GLY A 309 12.78 19.98 -34.42
N VAL A 310 12.00 19.41 -33.53
CA VAL A 310 11.12 18.27 -33.81
C VAL A 310 9.67 18.64 -33.49
N MET A 311 8.76 18.31 -34.40
CA MET A 311 7.31 18.55 -34.27
C MET A 311 6.57 17.22 -34.42
N GLY A 312 5.45 17.07 -33.71
CA GLY A 312 4.49 15.99 -33.96
C GLY A 312 3.60 16.32 -35.16
N ILE A 313 3.15 15.30 -35.86
CA ILE A 313 2.21 15.43 -36.99
C ILE A 313 0.88 14.79 -36.56
N ASN A 314 -0.16 15.60 -36.48
CA ASN A 314 -1.48 15.13 -36.10
C ASN A 314 -2.06 14.24 -37.20
N PRO A 315 -2.38 12.95 -36.94
CA PRO A 315 -2.75 12.00 -37.95
C PRO A 315 -4.14 12.24 -38.56
N VAL A 316 -4.98 13.11 -37.97
CA VAL A 316 -6.34 13.36 -38.49
C VAL A 316 -6.43 14.61 -39.35
N ASN A 317 -5.41 15.49 -39.36
CA ASN A 317 -5.45 16.75 -40.13
C ASN A 317 -4.09 17.22 -40.64
N ASP A 318 -3.05 16.38 -40.52
CA ASP A 318 -1.66 16.58 -40.97
C ASP A 318 -0.99 17.86 -40.42
N LYS A 319 -1.58 18.52 -39.42
CA LYS A 319 -0.98 19.71 -38.81
C LYS A 319 0.22 19.33 -37.96
N GLN A 320 1.28 20.12 -38.12
CA GLN A 320 2.42 20.05 -37.22
C GLN A 320 2.08 20.74 -35.89
N ILE A 321 2.33 20.03 -34.80
CA ILE A 321 2.11 20.49 -33.43
C ILE A 321 3.40 20.40 -32.62
N PRO A 322 3.68 21.33 -31.69
CA PRO A 322 4.87 21.28 -30.85
C PRO A 322 4.83 20.08 -29.90
N ILE A 323 6.03 19.62 -29.54
CA ILE A 323 6.25 18.59 -28.52
C ILE A 323 6.91 19.22 -27.32
#